data_059101b1c953ec2261e92af8dbf1b9b9
#
_entry.id   059101b1c953ec2261e92af8dbf1b9b9
#
_cell.length_a   1.000
_cell.length_b   1.000
_cell.length_c   1.000
_cell.angle_alpha   90.00
_cell.angle_beta   90.00
_cell.angle_gamma   90.00
#
_symmetry.space_group_name_H-M   'P 1'
#
loop_
_entity.id
_entity.type
_entity.pdbx_description
1 polymer ?
#
loop_
_entity_poly.entity_id
_entity_poly.type
_entity_poly.pdbx_seq_one_letter_code
_entity_poly.pdbx_strand_id
1 'polypeptide(L)'
;MKKIIAAAAIAAFAQSAAAEEFDLNINSDAVRGALSGPLSRVFSGVTGQYDAGLIYKKGENDSPDPKDTDLTLGHFGVLATGDVGAKGAEAGAGLGVRAVFADRGSATGAALALGGQFELRMPGFERLGLSGYGYFAPGILSFSDLKSYSEYALDVEFEVVRAAAIYAGYRRVNVKPEPNGPSNADDGAHLGLRLSF
;
A
#
# COMPACT_ATOMS: atom_id res chain seq x y z
N MET A 1 26.03 8.27 6.41
CA MET A 1 25.53 8.80 5.12
C MET A 1 24.13 8.28 4.76
N LYS A 2 23.81 6.97 4.93
CA LYS A 2 22.46 6.43 4.60
C LYS A 2 21.30 7.04 5.42
N LYS A 3 21.52 7.45 6.68
CA LYS A 3 20.50 8.07 7.55
C LYS A 3 20.15 9.52 7.17
N ILE A 4 21.04 10.24 6.51
CA ILE A 4 20.84 11.63 6.09
C ILE A 4 20.00 11.68 4.80
N ILE A 5 20.10 10.67 3.94
CA ILE A 5 19.33 10.59 2.69
C ILE A 5 17.85 10.36 2.97
N ALA A 6 17.51 9.54 3.98
CA ALA A 6 16.12 9.32 4.39
C ALA A 6 15.47 10.60 4.96
N ALA A 7 16.19 11.37 5.79
CA ALA A 7 15.69 12.63 6.33
C ALA A 7 15.54 13.73 5.27
N ALA A 8 16.43 13.78 4.27
CA ALA A 8 16.35 14.73 3.18
C ALA A 8 15.20 14.43 2.20
N ALA A 9 14.85 13.15 2.00
CA ALA A 9 13.70 12.76 1.20
C ALA A 9 12.37 13.23 1.84
N ILE A 10 12.23 13.09 3.15
CA ILE A 10 11.03 13.55 3.88
C ILE A 10 10.89 15.08 3.84
N ALA A 11 11.99 15.84 3.90
CA ALA A 11 11.96 17.30 3.87
C ALA A 11 11.65 17.91 2.47
N ALA A 12 11.86 17.16 1.41
CA ALA A 12 11.61 17.65 0.04
C ALA A 12 10.10 17.67 -0.34
N PHE A 13 9.27 16.94 0.37
CA PHE A 13 7.82 16.84 0.10
C PHE A 13 6.97 17.91 0.79
N ALA A 14 7.51 18.68 1.73
CA ALA A 14 6.77 19.64 2.57
C ALA A 14 6.35 20.96 1.88
N GLN A 15 6.44 21.10 0.56
CA GLN A 15 6.22 22.40 -0.10
C GLN A 15 5.01 22.49 -1.02
N SER A 16 4.01 21.64 -0.91
CA SER A 16 2.92 21.70 -1.85
C SER A 16 1.53 21.51 -1.24
N ALA A 17 0.66 22.48 -1.47
CA ALA A 17 -0.70 22.60 -0.97
C ALA A 17 -1.74 21.65 -1.66
N ALA A 18 -1.37 20.45 -2.03
CA ALA A 18 -2.31 19.41 -2.43
C ALA A 18 -2.04 18.20 -1.55
N ALA A 19 -3.07 17.62 -0.97
CA ALA A 19 -2.98 16.55 0.01
C ALA A 19 -2.27 15.31 -0.56
N GLU A 20 -0.96 15.29 -0.43
CA GLU A 20 -0.17 14.07 -0.56
C GLU A 20 -0.15 13.35 0.79
N GLU A 21 -0.10 12.06 0.76
CA GLU A 21 -0.14 11.23 1.94
C GLU A 21 1.04 10.27 1.95
N PHE A 22 1.77 10.27 3.04
CA PHE A 22 2.81 9.29 3.33
C PHE A 22 2.33 8.33 4.40
N ASP A 23 2.36 7.05 4.10
CA ASP A 23 1.96 5.95 4.97
C ASP A 23 3.17 5.11 5.35
N LEU A 24 3.35 4.85 6.63
CA LEU A 24 4.37 3.95 7.15
C LEU A 24 3.74 2.97 8.12
N ASN A 25 3.89 1.69 7.87
CA ASN A 25 3.44 0.68 8.82
C ASN A 25 4.45 -0.46 9.04
N ILE A 26 4.31 -1.07 10.19
CA ILE A 26 5.13 -2.18 10.64
C ILE A 26 4.25 -3.31 11.19
N ASN A 27 4.67 -4.52 10.97
CA ASN A 27 4.18 -5.71 11.65
C ASN A 27 5.36 -6.50 12.27
N SER A 28 5.17 -7.77 12.60
CA SER A 28 6.20 -8.59 13.26
C SER A 28 7.46 -8.78 12.42
N ASP A 29 7.35 -8.83 11.10
CA ASP A 29 8.42 -9.26 10.18
C ASP A 29 8.52 -8.42 8.90
N ALA A 30 7.62 -7.44 8.72
CA ALA A 30 7.63 -6.58 7.54
C ALA A 30 7.47 -5.09 7.88
N VAL A 31 8.03 -4.27 7.00
CA VAL A 31 7.86 -2.81 6.98
C VAL A 31 7.30 -2.41 5.63
N ARG A 32 6.29 -1.53 5.64
CA ARG A 32 5.72 -0.95 4.42
C ARG A 32 5.80 0.57 4.48
N GLY A 33 6.26 1.18 3.40
CA GLY A 33 6.14 2.61 3.13
C GLY A 33 5.32 2.83 1.86
N ALA A 34 4.43 3.81 1.87
CA ALA A 34 3.69 4.19 0.67
C ALA A 34 3.50 5.70 0.57
N LEU A 35 3.32 6.18 -0.64
CA LEU A 35 3.02 7.56 -0.98
C LEU A 35 1.81 7.56 -1.90
N SER A 36 0.83 8.39 -1.62
CA SER A 36 -0.32 8.60 -2.49
C SER A 36 -0.62 10.09 -2.65
N GLY A 37 -1.32 10.43 -3.73
CA GLY A 37 -1.66 11.82 -3.98
C GLY A 37 -2.50 11.99 -5.24
N PRO A 38 -3.01 13.21 -5.50
CA PRO A 38 -3.86 13.47 -6.65
C PRO A 38 -3.07 13.37 -7.96
N LEU A 39 -3.65 12.69 -8.95
CA LEU A 39 -3.06 12.54 -10.30
C LEU A 39 -2.83 13.86 -10.99
N SER A 40 -3.61 14.89 -10.68
CA SER A 40 -3.46 16.25 -11.22
C SER A 40 -2.09 16.88 -10.96
N ARG A 41 -1.36 16.36 -9.96
CA ARG A 41 0.03 16.74 -9.69
C ARG A 41 1.01 16.24 -10.73
N VAL A 42 0.77 15.04 -11.23
CA VAL A 42 1.65 14.38 -12.21
C VAL A 42 1.18 14.68 -13.63
N PHE A 43 -0.14 14.73 -13.83
CA PHE A 43 -0.77 14.95 -15.14
C PHE A 43 -1.84 16.03 -15.05
N SER A 44 -1.58 17.22 -15.59
CA SER A 44 -2.53 18.34 -15.57
C SER A 44 -3.87 17.95 -16.20
N GLY A 45 -4.97 18.22 -15.49
CA GLY A 45 -6.32 17.98 -15.98
C GLY A 45 -6.83 16.55 -15.82
N VAL A 46 -6.05 15.65 -15.21
CA VAL A 46 -6.50 14.28 -14.90
C VAL A 46 -7.00 14.22 -13.45
N THR A 47 -8.23 13.74 -13.27
CA THR A 47 -8.80 13.45 -11.96
C THR A 47 -8.47 12.02 -11.54
N GLY A 48 -8.28 11.80 -10.23
CA GLY A 48 -7.93 10.51 -9.66
C GLY A 48 -6.72 10.62 -8.72
N GLN A 49 -6.23 9.48 -8.32
CA GLN A 49 -5.14 9.34 -7.36
C GLN A 49 -4.05 8.44 -7.93
N TYR A 50 -2.79 8.76 -7.64
CA TYR A 50 -1.69 7.81 -7.77
C TYR A 50 -1.37 7.21 -6.41
N ASP A 51 -0.82 6.00 -6.41
CA ASP A 51 -0.22 5.38 -5.24
C ASP A 51 1.07 4.66 -5.61
N ALA A 52 2.05 4.73 -4.75
CA ALA A 52 3.32 4.02 -4.89
C ALA A 52 3.75 3.49 -3.52
N GLY A 53 4.26 2.29 -3.46
CA GLY A 53 4.67 1.74 -2.18
C GLY A 53 5.70 0.63 -2.30
N LEU A 54 6.31 0.35 -1.15
CA LEU A 54 7.33 -0.67 -0.99
C LEU A 54 7.06 -1.45 0.30
N ILE A 55 7.07 -2.77 0.22
CA ILE A 55 7.05 -3.68 1.35
C ILE A 55 8.39 -4.41 1.38
N TYR A 56 9.02 -4.41 2.52
CA TYR A 56 10.17 -5.25 2.81
C TYR A 56 9.83 -6.20 3.95
N LYS A 57 9.96 -7.50 3.69
CA LYS A 57 9.81 -8.55 4.68
C LYS A 57 11.12 -9.28 4.84
N LYS A 58 11.57 -9.40 6.09
CA LYS A 58 12.77 -10.16 6.42
C LYS A 58 12.46 -11.65 6.41
N GLY A 59 13.29 -12.42 5.71
CA GLY A 59 13.28 -13.87 5.76
C GLY A 59 13.83 -14.43 7.07
N GLU A 60 13.55 -15.67 7.34
CA GLU A 60 14.07 -16.38 8.51
C GLU A 60 15.47 -16.92 8.20
N ASN A 61 16.50 -16.34 8.80
CA ASN A 61 17.93 -16.53 8.42
C ASN A 61 18.45 -17.97 8.58
N ASP A 62 17.73 -18.86 9.27
CA ASP A 62 18.17 -20.23 9.57
C ASP A 62 17.34 -21.32 8.86
N SER A 63 16.41 -20.93 7.98
CA SER A 63 15.57 -21.88 7.26
C SER A 63 16.20 -22.25 5.92
N PRO A 64 16.33 -23.54 5.60
CA PRO A 64 16.72 -23.99 4.27
C PRO A 64 15.60 -23.87 3.23
N ASP A 65 14.40 -23.44 3.62
CA ASP A 65 13.26 -23.28 2.71
C ASP A 65 13.39 -21.98 1.90
N PRO A 66 13.39 -22.03 0.56
CA PRO A 66 13.39 -20.84 -0.29
C PRO A 66 12.25 -19.84 -0.04
N LYS A 67 11.20 -20.26 0.68
CA LYS A 67 10.08 -19.40 1.08
C LYS A 67 10.45 -18.42 2.20
N ASP A 68 11.53 -18.69 2.92
CA ASP A 68 11.95 -17.90 4.08
C ASP A 68 13.05 -16.88 3.71
N THR A 69 13.24 -16.61 2.42
CA THR A 69 14.15 -15.55 1.96
C THR A 69 13.48 -14.18 2.06
N ASP A 70 14.31 -13.15 2.16
CA ASP A 70 13.85 -11.75 2.12
C ASP A 70 12.95 -11.51 0.91
N LEU A 71 11.87 -10.78 1.13
CA LEU A 71 10.96 -10.35 0.07
C LEU A 71 10.95 -8.82 -0.02
N THR A 72 11.12 -8.33 -1.22
CA THR A 72 10.85 -6.93 -1.57
C THR A 72 9.71 -6.88 -2.58
N LEU A 73 8.68 -6.11 -2.26
CA LEU A 73 7.51 -5.93 -3.12
C LEU A 73 7.28 -4.44 -3.32
N GLY A 74 7.39 -3.98 -4.57
CA GLY A 74 7.09 -2.62 -4.95
C GLY A 74 5.80 -2.54 -5.76
N HIS A 75 5.08 -1.43 -5.66
CA HIS A 75 3.94 -1.17 -6.52
C HIS A 75 3.85 0.30 -6.93
N PHE A 76 3.21 0.52 -8.07
CA PHE A 76 2.76 1.82 -8.53
C PHE A 76 1.38 1.69 -9.15
N GLY A 77 0.44 2.52 -8.73
CA GLY A 77 -0.96 2.45 -9.12
C GLY A 77 -1.56 3.79 -9.54
N VAL A 78 -2.66 3.70 -10.26
CA VAL A 78 -3.54 4.82 -10.59
C VAL A 78 -4.99 4.41 -10.35
N LEU A 79 -5.75 5.32 -9.73
CA LEU A 79 -7.12 5.08 -9.33
C LEU A 79 -8.02 6.22 -9.81
N ALA A 80 -9.18 5.87 -10.31
CA ALA A 80 -10.30 6.78 -10.40
C ALA A 80 -10.99 6.82 -9.03
N THR A 81 -11.04 7.98 -8.40
CA THR A 81 -11.59 8.17 -7.06
C THR A 81 -12.84 9.02 -7.10
N GLY A 82 -13.77 8.80 -6.19
CA GLY A 82 -14.98 9.58 -6.05
C GLY A 82 -15.53 9.54 -4.63
N ASP A 83 -16.33 10.56 -4.32
CA ASP A 83 -17.12 10.61 -3.10
C ASP A 83 -18.35 9.70 -3.30
N VAL A 84 -18.51 8.74 -2.40
CA VAL A 84 -19.63 7.80 -2.36
C VAL A 84 -20.47 7.98 -1.09
N GLY A 85 -20.18 9.04 -0.33
CA GLY A 85 -20.82 9.35 0.95
C GLY A 85 -22.31 9.65 0.81
N ALA A 86 -23.09 9.14 1.77
CA ALA A 86 -24.45 9.58 2.00
C ALA A 86 -24.45 10.81 2.94
N LYS A 87 -25.59 11.52 3.01
CA LYS A 87 -25.74 12.70 3.88
C LYS A 87 -25.23 12.42 5.30
N GLY A 88 -24.17 13.10 5.69
CA GLY A 88 -23.60 13.06 7.03
C GLY A 88 -22.45 12.04 7.25
N ALA A 89 -22.07 11.24 6.26
CA ALA A 89 -20.89 10.40 6.30
C ALA A 89 -19.91 10.82 5.19
N GLU A 90 -18.66 11.04 5.53
CA GLU A 90 -17.60 11.21 4.54
C GLU A 90 -17.14 9.81 4.10
N ALA A 91 -17.38 9.47 2.85
CA ALA A 91 -16.95 8.19 2.30
C ALA A 91 -16.35 8.38 0.91
N GLY A 92 -15.13 7.94 0.75
CA GLY A 92 -14.40 7.89 -0.50
C GLY A 92 -14.27 6.46 -1.00
N ALA A 93 -14.32 6.28 -2.31
CA ALA A 93 -13.97 5.01 -2.94
C ALA A 93 -13.16 5.26 -4.21
N GLY A 94 -12.31 4.30 -4.56
CA GLY A 94 -11.51 4.33 -5.78
C GLY A 94 -11.41 2.96 -6.41
N LEU A 95 -11.40 2.92 -7.73
CA LEU A 95 -11.10 1.72 -8.51
C LEU A 95 -9.93 2.02 -9.44
N GLY A 96 -9.05 1.05 -9.63
CA GLY A 96 -7.87 1.30 -10.42
C GLY A 96 -7.04 0.09 -10.76
N VAL A 97 -5.86 0.38 -11.27
CA VAL A 97 -4.87 -0.61 -11.67
C VAL A 97 -3.55 -0.32 -10.95
N ARG A 98 -2.81 -1.37 -10.66
CA ARG A 98 -1.53 -1.30 -9.95
C ARG A 98 -0.52 -2.22 -10.64
N ALA A 99 0.60 -1.68 -11.09
CA ALA A 99 1.76 -2.46 -11.47
C ALA A 99 2.49 -2.90 -10.20
N VAL A 100 2.77 -4.18 -10.09
CA VAL A 100 3.40 -4.79 -8.91
C VAL A 100 4.69 -5.47 -9.35
N PHE A 101 5.74 -5.31 -8.55
CA PHE A 101 7.05 -5.94 -8.76
C PHE A 101 7.43 -6.67 -7.47
N ALA A 102 7.71 -7.94 -7.58
CA ALA A 102 8.10 -8.78 -6.46
C ALA A 102 9.49 -9.38 -6.71
N ASP A 103 10.36 -9.27 -5.72
CA ASP A 103 11.69 -9.89 -5.71
C ASP A 103 11.81 -10.72 -4.43
N ARG A 104 12.14 -12.01 -4.60
CA ARG A 104 12.38 -12.94 -3.50
C ARG A 104 13.54 -13.83 -3.86
N GLY A 105 14.75 -13.40 -3.48
CA GLY A 105 15.97 -14.16 -3.70
C GLY A 105 16.25 -14.46 -5.17
N SER A 106 15.93 -15.65 -5.65
CA SER A 106 16.15 -16.07 -7.04
C SER A 106 14.93 -15.90 -7.95
N ALA A 107 13.77 -15.54 -7.42
CA ALA A 107 12.51 -15.38 -8.16
C ALA A 107 12.12 -13.90 -8.25
N THR A 108 12.02 -13.38 -9.46
CA THR A 108 11.60 -12.00 -9.73
C THR A 108 10.43 -11.99 -10.69
N GLY A 109 9.37 -11.28 -10.34
CA GLY A 109 8.18 -11.21 -11.16
C GLY A 109 7.47 -9.88 -11.11
N ALA A 110 6.58 -9.67 -12.06
CA ALA A 110 5.73 -8.51 -12.16
C ALA A 110 4.27 -8.91 -12.41
N ALA A 111 3.35 -8.05 -12.02
CA ALA A 111 1.93 -8.24 -12.30
C ALA A 111 1.21 -6.91 -12.51
N LEU A 112 0.11 -6.95 -13.26
CA LEU A 112 -0.84 -5.86 -13.36
C LEU A 112 -2.09 -6.25 -12.56
N ALA A 113 -2.26 -5.65 -11.39
CA ALA A 113 -3.36 -5.93 -10.49
C ALA A 113 -4.50 -4.94 -10.70
N LEU A 114 -5.73 -5.45 -10.66
CA LEU A 114 -6.97 -4.66 -10.65
C LEU A 114 -7.50 -4.63 -9.23
N GLY A 115 -8.06 -3.51 -8.82
CA GLY A 115 -8.58 -3.41 -7.47
C GLY A 115 -9.17 -2.06 -7.14
N GLY A 116 -9.29 -1.80 -5.83
CA GLY A 116 -9.81 -0.55 -5.34
C GLY A 116 -9.55 -0.35 -3.87
N GLN A 117 -9.97 0.81 -3.41
CA GLN A 117 -9.85 1.24 -2.01
C GLN A 117 -11.12 1.96 -1.57
N PHE A 118 -11.30 2.03 -0.28
CA PHE A 118 -12.35 2.84 0.33
C PHE A 118 -11.86 3.48 1.62
N GLU A 119 -12.47 4.58 1.97
CA GLU A 119 -12.31 5.29 3.24
C GLU A 119 -13.68 5.73 3.72
N LEU A 120 -13.94 5.58 5.02
CA LEU A 120 -15.20 5.95 5.66
C LEU A 120 -14.93 6.67 6.97
N ARG A 121 -15.53 7.85 7.14
CA ARG A 121 -15.58 8.59 8.41
C ARG A 121 -17.03 8.80 8.81
N MET A 122 -17.36 8.45 10.05
CA MET A 122 -18.74 8.54 10.54
C MET A 122 -19.02 9.91 11.17
N PRO A 123 -20.23 10.48 10.98
CA PRO A 123 -20.63 11.70 11.64
C PRO A 123 -20.61 11.51 13.16
N GLY A 124 -20.08 12.50 13.87
CA GLY A 124 -19.92 12.44 15.32
C GLY A 124 -18.69 11.70 15.83
N PHE A 125 -17.98 11.00 14.96
CA PHE A 125 -16.70 10.33 15.22
C PHE A 125 -15.67 10.74 14.15
N GLU A 126 -15.59 12.03 13.85
CA GLU A 126 -14.79 12.58 12.74
C GLU A 126 -13.30 12.21 12.79
N ARG A 127 -12.78 11.92 14.00
CA ARG A 127 -11.41 11.46 14.18
C ARG A 127 -11.20 9.96 13.97
N LEU A 128 -12.29 9.19 13.90
CA LEU A 128 -12.24 7.74 13.71
C LEU A 128 -12.59 7.43 12.26
N GLY A 129 -11.67 6.76 11.55
CA GLY A 129 -11.84 6.31 10.18
C GLY A 129 -11.76 4.79 10.08
N LEU A 130 -12.40 4.28 9.05
CA LEU A 130 -12.26 2.90 8.56
C LEU A 130 -11.80 2.99 7.12
N SER A 131 -10.68 2.39 6.80
CA SER A 131 -10.18 2.33 5.43
C SER A 131 -9.80 0.91 5.04
N GLY A 132 -9.76 0.65 3.76
CA GLY A 132 -9.33 -0.64 3.26
C GLY A 132 -9.08 -0.62 1.76
N TYR A 133 -8.33 -1.60 1.30
CA TYR A 133 -8.08 -1.80 -0.12
C TYR A 133 -7.97 -3.27 -0.48
N GLY A 134 -8.17 -3.58 -1.75
CA GLY A 134 -7.98 -4.91 -2.28
C GLY A 134 -7.55 -4.88 -3.74
N TYR A 135 -6.51 -5.64 -4.08
CA TYR A 135 -5.96 -5.78 -5.43
C TYR A 135 -5.74 -7.24 -5.78
N PHE A 136 -5.99 -7.57 -7.04
CA PHE A 136 -5.84 -8.92 -7.54
C PHE A 136 -5.28 -8.93 -8.96
N ALA A 137 -4.28 -9.77 -9.21
CA ALA A 137 -3.76 -10.06 -10.55
C ALA A 137 -3.87 -11.57 -10.81
N PRO A 138 -4.74 -11.98 -11.77
CA PRO A 138 -4.77 -13.35 -12.24
C PRO A 138 -3.53 -13.68 -13.07
N GLY A 139 -3.31 -14.97 -13.33
CA GLY A 139 -2.13 -15.44 -14.05
C GLY A 139 -1.93 -14.84 -15.45
N ILE A 140 -3.00 -14.46 -16.13
CA ILE A 140 -2.94 -13.79 -17.43
C ILE A 140 -2.35 -12.35 -17.35
N LEU A 141 -2.39 -11.73 -16.18
CA LEU A 141 -1.82 -10.42 -15.91
C LEU A 141 -0.56 -10.48 -15.04
N SER A 142 0.05 -11.65 -14.95
CA SER A 142 1.28 -11.90 -14.20
C SER A 142 2.38 -12.33 -15.16
N PHE A 143 3.60 -11.89 -14.91
CA PHE A 143 4.74 -12.01 -15.82
C PHE A 143 5.98 -12.55 -15.08
N SER A 144 6.90 -13.16 -15.83
CA SER A 144 8.08 -13.83 -15.31
C SER A 144 7.72 -14.93 -14.32
N ASP A 145 8.39 -15.01 -13.17
CA ASP A 145 8.19 -16.05 -12.18
C ASP A 145 6.94 -15.85 -11.30
N LEU A 146 6.06 -14.91 -11.62
CA LEU A 146 4.84 -14.64 -10.87
C LEU A 146 3.62 -15.22 -11.56
N LYS A 147 2.88 -16.10 -10.88
CA LYS A 147 1.62 -16.71 -11.39
C LYS A 147 0.37 -15.97 -10.99
N SER A 148 0.35 -15.38 -9.83
CA SER A 148 -0.77 -14.56 -9.35
C SER A 148 -0.34 -13.71 -8.17
N TYR A 149 -1.06 -12.61 -8.00
CA TYR A 149 -0.90 -11.71 -6.87
C TYR A 149 -2.26 -11.38 -6.28
N SER A 150 -2.33 -11.29 -4.96
CA SER A 150 -3.47 -10.69 -4.27
C SER A 150 -3.02 -9.99 -3.00
N GLU A 151 -3.55 -8.79 -2.78
CA GLU A 151 -3.32 -7.99 -1.59
C GLU A 151 -4.63 -7.41 -1.10
N TYR A 152 -4.85 -7.44 0.21
CA TYR A 152 -5.94 -6.71 0.85
C TYR A 152 -5.55 -6.27 2.24
N ALA A 153 -6.11 -5.14 2.66
CA ALA A 153 -5.98 -4.62 4.02
C ALA A 153 -7.28 -3.97 4.48
N LEU A 154 -7.44 -3.96 5.79
CA LEU A 154 -8.51 -3.26 6.49
C LEU A 154 -7.92 -2.60 7.73
N ASP A 155 -8.14 -1.30 7.86
CA ASP A 155 -7.51 -0.44 8.85
C ASP A 155 -8.55 0.38 9.61
N VAL A 156 -8.37 0.48 10.91
CA VAL A 156 -9.07 1.46 11.76
C VAL A 156 -8.07 2.54 12.13
N GLU A 157 -8.38 3.77 11.78
CA GLU A 157 -7.50 4.91 12.00
C GLU A 157 -8.07 5.90 13.02
N PHE A 158 -7.16 6.57 13.71
CA PHE A 158 -7.48 7.66 14.62
C PHE A 158 -6.64 8.89 14.27
N GLU A 159 -7.31 9.97 13.90
CA GLU A 159 -6.68 11.26 13.60
C GLU A 159 -6.20 11.92 14.90
N VAL A 160 -4.89 11.96 15.08
CA VAL A 160 -4.26 12.61 16.25
C VAL A 160 -4.26 14.13 16.07
N VAL A 161 -3.87 14.57 14.89
CA VAL A 161 -3.93 15.96 14.41
C VAL A 161 -4.34 15.93 12.93
N ARG A 162 -4.80 17.06 12.37
CA ARG A 162 -5.29 17.17 10.97
C ARG A 162 -4.34 16.61 9.90
N ALA A 163 -3.04 16.63 10.18
CA ALA A 163 -2.00 16.16 9.28
C ALA A 163 -1.40 14.81 9.66
N ALA A 164 -1.91 14.15 10.71
CA ALA A 164 -1.37 12.87 11.16
C ALA A 164 -2.43 11.98 11.81
N ALA A 165 -2.49 10.74 11.37
CA ALA A 165 -3.31 9.69 11.94
C ALA A 165 -2.45 8.47 12.30
N ILE A 166 -2.81 7.80 13.38
CA ILE A 166 -2.31 6.47 13.72
C ILE A 166 -3.37 5.45 13.37
N TYR A 167 -2.97 4.27 12.98
CA TYR A 167 -3.92 3.22 12.66
C TYR A 167 -3.44 1.84 13.05
N ALA A 168 -4.38 0.94 13.22
CA ALA A 168 -4.16 -0.48 13.39
C ALA A 168 -5.02 -1.23 12.39
N GLY A 169 -4.49 -2.28 11.81
CA GLY A 169 -5.19 -3.05 10.81
C GLY A 169 -4.67 -4.46 10.63
N TYR A 170 -5.22 -5.10 9.63
CA TYR A 170 -4.81 -6.41 9.17
C TYR A 170 -4.55 -6.35 7.67
N ARG A 171 -3.42 -6.89 7.25
CA ARG A 171 -3.04 -6.99 5.85
C ARG A 171 -2.68 -8.42 5.49
N ARG A 172 -3.06 -8.82 4.28
CA ARG A 172 -2.60 -10.06 3.69
C ARG A 172 -2.15 -9.85 2.26
N VAL A 173 -0.95 -10.31 1.96
CA VAL A 173 -0.33 -10.27 0.65
C VAL A 173 0.07 -11.69 0.26
N ASN A 174 -0.50 -12.18 -0.83
CA ASN A 174 -0.15 -13.47 -1.40
C ASN A 174 0.53 -13.26 -2.74
N VAL A 175 1.71 -13.80 -2.88
CA VAL A 175 2.49 -13.87 -4.11
C VAL A 175 2.67 -15.34 -4.44
N LYS A 176 2.28 -15.75 -5.64
CA LYS A 176 2.48 -17.14 -6.10
C LYS A 176 3.62 -17.18 -7.11
N PRO A 177 4.85 -17.48 -6.69
CA PRO A 177 5.95 -17.68 -7.61
C PRO A 177 5.87 -19.05 -8.30
N GLU A 178 6.53 -19.18 -9.45
CA GLU A 178 6.77 -20.45 -10.13
C GLU A 178 8.23 -20.86 -9.88
N PRO A 179 8.54 -22.14 -9.63
CA PRO A 179 7.72 -23.34 -9.47
C PRO A 179 7.28 -23.64 -8.02
N ASN A 180 7.57 -22.79 -7.04
CA ASN A 180 7.56 -23.13 -5.61
C ASN A 180 6.20 -22.98 -4.88
N GLY A 181 5.10 -22.72 -5.61
CA GLY A 181 3.74 -22.70 -5.02
C GLY A 181 3.38 -21.43 -4.25
N PRO A 182 2.24 -21.42 -3.53
CA PRO A 182 1.75 -20.23 -2.86
C PRO A 182 2.68 -19.81 -1.72
N SER A 183 3.00 -18.52 -1.68
CA SER A 183 3.78 -17.90 -0.62
C SER A 183 3.01 -16.72 -0.03
N ASN A 184 2.74 -16.78 1.27
CA ASN A 184 2.31 -15.59 2.00
C ASN A 184 3.48 -14.61 2.05
N ALA A 185 3.35 -13.52 1.30
CA ALA A 185 4.35 -12.46 1.30
C ALA A 185 4.28 -11.66 2.60
N ASP A 186 3.05 -11.40 3.07
CA ASP A 186 2.79 -10.72 4.33
C ASP A 186 1.39 -11.16 4.82
N ASP A 187 1.25 -11.44 6.11
CA ASP A 187 -0.02 -11.88 6.70
C ASP A 187 -0.03 -11.54 8.20
N GLY A 188 -0.73 -10.49 8.58
CA GLY A 188 -0.79 -10.14 9.99
C GLY A 188 -1.39 -8.80 10.33
N ALA A 189 -1.57 -8.62 11.62
CA ALA A 189 -1.90 -7.32 12.19
C ALA A 189 -0.70 -6.37 12.07
N HIS A 190 -0.98 -5.10 11.80
CA HIS A 190 0.04 -4.07 11.70
C HIS A 190 -0.40 -2.78 12.41
N LEU A 191 0.58 -1.97 12.74
CA LEU A 191 0.40 -0.62 13.25
C LEU A 191 1.06 0.36 12.29
N GLY A 192 0.45 1.50 12.09
CA GLY A 192 0.98 2.50 11.17
C GLY A 192 0.73 3.94 11.57
N LEU A 193 1.43 4.79 10.84
CA LEU A 193 1.34 6.25 10.88
C LEU A 193 1.08 6.75 9.47
N ARG A 194 0.12 7.63 9.32
CA ARG A 194 -0.26 8.31 8.09
C ARG A 194 -0.05 9.81 8.26
N LEU A 195 0.65 10.43 7.33
CA LEU A 195 0.95 11.86 7.33
C LEU A 195 0.40 12.48 6.06
N SER A 196 -0.43 13.51 6.17
CA SER A 196 -0.99 14.27 5.05
C SER A 196 -0.34 15.66 4.99
N PHE A 197 0.05 16.14 3.81
CA PHE A 197 0.74 17.42 3.60
C PHE A 197 0.45 18.06 2.24
#